data_108a57016e1390d2b9525c8cf0f91733
#
_entry.id   108a57016e1390d2b9525c8cf0f91733
#
_cell.length_a   1.000
_cell.length_b   1.000
_cell.length_c   1.000
_cell.angle_alpha   90.00
_cell.angle_beta   90.00
_cell.angle_gamma   90.00
#
_symmetry.space_group_name_H-M   'P 1'
#
loop_
_entity.id
_entity.type
_entity.pdbx_description
1 polymer ?
#
loop_
_entity_poly.entity_id
_entity_poly.type
_entity_poly.pdbx_seq_one_letter_code
_entity_poly.pdbx_strand_id
1 'polypeptide(L)'
;MAPENTLAGLKAAHDLGLSWVEIDVQLTNDLQPVLLHDATVNRCSNGRGRLRDYDYQQLSELDAGSWFDARFASEKIPLLADYLVQAAHLNIKVNIELKVHSGDNETILCERVAHVIEKACQPNTLLLSSFSETCLANMQSLLPHIARGILFEKLPAHWQSPAQQLNVTSIHCHHRHLTLLQAQQIKAAGYQLYCYTVNSPRRAARLARWGVDMIFTDKPQNIKTSGQL
;
A
#
# COMPACT_ATOMS: atom_id res chain seq x y z
N MET A 1 18.06 -0.90 5.47
CA MET A 1 16.78 -1.41 5.04
C MET A 1 16.86 -1.70 3.55
N ALA A 2 15.78 -1.74 2.81
CA ALA A 2 15.74 -2.10 1.40
C ALA A 2 14.92 -1.08 0.61
N PRO A 3 15.02 -1.03 -0.72
CA PRO A 3 14.23 -0.13 -1.55
C PRO A 3 12.73 -0.45 -1.47
N GLU A 4 11.90 0.59 -1.52
CA GLU A 4 10.45 0.48 -1.51
C GLU A 4 9.91 -0.29 -2.72
N ASN A 5 8.74 -0.92 -2.59
CA ASN A 5 8.03 -1.59 -3.69
C ASN A 5 8.88 -2.64 -4.45
N THR A 6 9.79 -3.34 -3.75
CA THR A 6 10.66 -4.40 -4.32
C THR A 6 10.58 -5.72 -3.55
N LEU A 7 11.05 -6.80 -4.16
CA LEU A 7 11.17 -8.10 -3.48
C LEU A 7 12.20 -8.05 -2.35
N ALA A 8 13.26 -7.25 -2.48
CA ALA A 8 14.20 -7.01 -1.38
C ALA A 8 13.52 -6.31 -0.19
N GLY A 9 12.59 -5.37 -0.43
CA GLY A 9 11.76 -4.75 0.60
C GLY A 9 10.90 -5.76 1.34
N LEU A 10 10.23 -6.65 0.62
CA LEU A 10 9.42 -7.73 1.18
C LEU A 10 10.27 -8.67 2.05
N LYS A 11 11.43 -9.10 1.54
CA LYS A 11 12.36 -9.95 2.29
C LYS A 11 12.84 -9.26 3.57
N ALA A 12 13.20 -7.99 3.49
CA ALA A 12 13.65 -7.23 4.66
C ALA A 12 12.55 -7.10 5.72
N ALA A 13 11.29 -6.94 5.33
CA ALA A 13 10.14 -6.94 6.24
C ALA A 13 9.97 -8.30 6.93
N HIS A 14 10.07 -9.40 6.18
CA HIS A 14 10.04 -10.76 6.72
C HIS A 14 11.17 -11.00 7.74
N ASP A 15 12.41 -10.62 7.39
CA ASP A 15 13.58 -10.82 8.24
C ASP A 15 13.48 -10.02 9.57
N LEU A 16 12.67 -8.95 9.60
CA LEU A 16 12.32 -8.19 10.80
C LEU A 16 11.14 -8.76 11.57
N GLY A 17 10.53 -9.86 11.11
CA GLY A 17 9.38 -10.49 11.74
C GLY A 17 8.07 -9.72 11.57
N LEU A 18 7.97 -8.88 10.54
CA LEU A 18 6.72 -8.17 10.26
C LEU A 18 5.70 -9.10 9.59
N SER A 19 4.44 -8.94 9.96
CA SER A 19 3.33 -9.74 9.42
C SER A 19 2.55 -9.03 8.31
N TRP A 20 2.81 -7.74 8.07
CA TRP A 20 2.18 -6.93 7.05
C TRP A 20 3.20 -6.08 6.31
N VAL A 21 2.98 -5.92 5.01
CA VAL A 21 3.62 -4.91 4.17
C VAL A 21 2.56 -4.11 3.43
N GLU A 22 2.94 -2.95 2.98
CA GLU A 22 2.14 -2.09 2.10
C GLU A 22 2.89 -1.89 0.80
N ILE A 23 2.16 -1.85 -0.31
CA ILE A 23 2.67 -1.66 -1.67
C ILE A 23 1.74 -0.78 -2.50
N ASP A 24 2.34 -0.04 -3.45
CA ASP A 24 1.61 0.80 -4.39
C ASP A 24 1.54 0.13 -5.77
N VAL A 25 0.33 -0.01 -6.33
CA VAL A 25 0.12 -0.65 -7.63
C VAL A 25 -0.37 0.33 -8.68
N GLN A 26 0.26 0.29 -9.84
CA GLN A 26 -0.08 1.05 -11.05
C GLN A 26 -0.06 0.13 -12.28
N LEU A 27 -0.49 0.64 -13.45
CA LEU A 27 -0.43 -0.10 -14.72
C LEU A 27 0.66 0.43 -15.64
N THR A 28 1.33 -0.49 -16.32
CA THR A 28 2.15 -0.21 -17.51
C THR A 28 1.31 0.14 -18.72
N ASN A 29 1.95 0.57 -19.84
CA ASN A 29 1.28 0.81 -21.13
C ASN A 29 0.56 -0.46 -21.64
N ASP A 30 1.16 -1.64 -21.49
CA ASP A 30 0.59 -2.94 -21.83
C ASP A 30 -0.30 -3.54 -20.71
N LEU A 31 -0.76 -2.68 -19.79
CA LEU A 31 -1.74 -2.99 -18.73
C LEU A 31 -1.31 -4.09 -17.75
N GLN A 32 -0.02 -4.22 -17.47
CA GLN A 32 0.48 -5.10 -16.43
C GLN A 32 0.48 -4.38 -15.07
N PRO A 33 -0.13 -4.95 -14.01
CA PRO A 33 -0.03 -4.39 -12.67
C PRO A 33 1.40 -4.55 -12.12
N VAL A 34 2.05 -3.43 -11.81
CA VAL A 34 3.42 -3.34 -11.29
C VAL A 34 3.48 -2.49 -10.03
N LEU A 35 4.56 -2.62 -9.26
CA LEU A 35 4.72 -1.91 -7.99
C LEU A 35 5.58 -0.66 -8.15
N LEU A 36 4.97 0.50 -8.04
CA LEU A 36 5.66 1.80 -7.98
C LEU A 36 4.77 2.86 -7.35
N HIS A 37 5.34 3.72 -6.47
CA HIS A 37 4.60 4.81 -5.83
C HIS A 37 4.36 5.99 -6.77
N ASP A 38 5.43 6.51 -7.41
CA ASP A 38 5.38 7.76 -8.19
C ASP A 38 4.77 7.52 -9.58
N ALA A 39 4.21 8.57 -10.20
CA ALA A 39 3.78 8.53 -11.60
C ALA A 39 4.94 8.31 -12.58
N THR A 40 6.18 8.51 -12.15
CA THR A 40 7.39 8.38 -12.96
C THR A 40 8.36 7.39 -12.35
N VAL A 41 9.17 6.75 -13.17
CA VAL A 41 10.21 5.82 -12.72
C VAL A 41 11.48 6.52 -12.20
N ASN A 42 11.52 7.86 -12.21
CA ASN A 42 12.73 8.66 -12.05
C ASN A 42 13.40 8.54 -10.67
N ARG A 43 12.61 8.46 -9.60
CA ARG A 43 13.13 8.47 -8.22
C ARG A 43 13.67 7.11 -7.80
N CYS A 44 12.95 6.06 -8.17
CA CYS A 44 13.20 4.70 -7.69
C CYS A 44 13.81 3.78 -8.76
N SER A 45 14.34 4.34 -9.85
CA SER A 45 15.05 3.55 -10.85
C SER A 45 16.09 4.38 -11.61
N ASN A 46 16.86 3.71 -12.47
CA ASN A 46 17.76 4.34 -13.42
C ASN A 46 17.06 4.81 -14.72
N GLY A 47 15.73 4.60 -14.84
CA GLY A 47 14.91 5.05 -15.96
C GLY A 47 14.46 6.50 -15.86
N ARG A 48 13.76 7.01 -16.89
CA ARG A 48 13.21 8.37 -16.95
C ARG A 48 11.85 8.37 -17.65
N GLY A 49 10.90 9.15 -17.15
CA GLY A 49 9.58 9.30 -17.74
C GLY A 49 8.47 8.66 -16.92
N ARG A 50 7.25 8.65 -17.47
CA ARG A 50 6.07 8.14 -16.78
C ARG A 50 6.04 6.61 -16.86
N LEU A 51 5.67 5.95 -15.76
CA LEU A 51 5.53 4.50 -15.71
C LEU A 51 4.57 3.99 -16.80
N ARG A 52 3.43 4.63 -16.96
CA ARG A 52 2.41 4.23 -17.95
C ARG A 52 2.82 4.35 -19.43
N ASP A 53 3.97 4.94 -19.73
CA ASP A 53 4.51 5.03 -21.09
C ASP A 53 5.45 3.85 -21.42
N TYR A 54 5.72 2.97 -20.45
CA TYR A 54 6.55 1.78 -20.59
C TYR A 54 5.69 0.52 -20.70
N ASP A 55 6.03 -0.36 -21.62
CA ASP A 55 5.62 -1.77 -21.54
C ASP A 55 6.42 -2.49 -20.44
N TYR A 56 5.86 -3.54 -19.86
CA TYR A 56 6.54 -4.24 -18.76
C TYR A 56 7.92 -4.77 -19.15
N GLN A 57 8.10 -5.25 -20.38
CA GLN A 57 9.41 -5.70 -20.86
C GLN A 57 10.48 -4.60 -20.70
N GLN A 58 10.15 -3.36 -21.03
CA GLN A 58 11.08 -2.22 -20.88
C GLN A 58 11.34 -1.89 -19.40
N LEU A 59 10.30 -1.95 -18.55
CA LEU A 59 10.45 -1.73 -17.10
C LEU A 59 11.32 -2.79 -16.44
N SER A 60 11.24 -4.04 -16.89
CA SER A 60 12.00 -5.16 -16.33
C SER A 60 13.51 -5.02 -16.55
N GLU A 61 13.95 -4.20 -17.51
CA GLU A 61 15.36 -3.90 -17.72
C GLU A 61 15.92 -2.86 -16.74
N LEU A 62 15.06 -2.03 -16.13
CA LEU A 62 15.48 -0.97 -15.22
C LEU A 62 16.06 -1.56 -13.91
N ASP A 63 17.02 -0.85 -13.36
CA ASP A 63 17.52 -1.08 -12.00
C ASP A 63 16.70 -0.22 -11.02
N ALA A 64 15.95 -0.88 -10.15
CA ALA A 64 15.09 -0.26 -9.15
C ALA A 64 15.68 -0.31 -7.72
N GLY A 65 16.95 -0.66 -7.57
CA GLY A 65 17.58 -0.82 -6.25
C GLY A 65 18.79 0.05 -5.99
N SER A 66 19.64 0.32 -7.01
CA SER A 66 20.89 1.08 -6.85
C SER A 66 20.70 2.51 -6.34
N TRP A 67 19.55 3.12 -6.58
CA TRP A 67 19.21 4.45 -6.06
C TRP A 67 19.17 4.48 -4.54
N PHE A 68 18.84 3.35 -3.91
CA PHE A 68 18.76 3.19 -2.48
C PHE A 68 20.12 2.83 -1.86
N ASP A 69 20.79 1.80 -2.41
CA ASP A 69 22.12 1.34 -2.02
C ASP A 69 22.65 0.39 -3.09
N ALA A 70 23.96 0.46 -3.38
CA ALA A 70 24.61 -0.39 -4.39
C ALA A 70 24.45 -1.91 -4.14
N ARG A 71 24.20 -2.32 -2.90
CA ARG A 71 23.90 -3.73 -2.54
C ARG A 71 22.62 -4.26 -3.19
N PHE A 72 21.72 -3.38 -3.61
CA PHE A 72 20.47 -3.69 -4.28
C PHE A 72 20.53 -3.45 -5.78
N ALA A 73 21.74 -3.31 -6.34
CA ALA A 73 21.89 -3.26 -7.78
C ALA A 73 21.20 -4.47 -8.41
N SER A 74 20.50 -4.23 -9.51
CA SER A 74 19.71 -5.25 -10.23
C SER A 74 18.35 -5.63 -9.61
N GLU A 75 17.92 -5.05 -8.47
CA GLU A 75 16.51 -5.13 -8.08
C GLU A 75 15.63 -4.56 -9.19
N LYS A 76 14.45 -5.14 -9.37
CA LYS A 76 13.52 -4.79 -10.46
C LYS A 76 12.24 -4.20 -9.90
N ILE A 77 11.50 -3.50 -10.77
CA ILE A 77 10.10 -3.16 -10.52
C ILE A 77 9.30 -4.45 -10.70
N PRO A 78 8.72 -5.04 -9.63
CA PRO A 78 8.08 -6.33 -9.73
C PRO A 78 6.68 -6.25 -10.33
N LEU A 79 6.23 -7.33 -10.99
CA LEU A 79 4.81 -7.56 -11.22
C LEU A 79 4.09 -7.80 -9.88
N LEU A 80 2.86 -7.32 -9.79
CA LEU A 80 2.00 -7.62 -8.63
C LEU A 80 1.85 -9.13 -8.42
N ALA A 81 1.70 -9.90 -9.49
CA ALA A 81 1.54 -11.36 -9.42
C ALA A 81 2.74 -12.03 -8.72
N ASP A 82 3.96 -11.69 -9.14
CA ASP A 82 5.18 -12.27 -8.59
C ASP A 82 5.38 -11.86 -7.12
N TYR A 83 5.07 -10.61 -6.80
CA TYR A 83 5.15 -10.11 -5.42
C TYR A 83 4.19 -10.84 -4.49
N LEU A 84 2.95 -11.06 -4.90
CA LEU A 84 1.94 -11.76 -4.09
C LEU A 84 2.30 -13.23 -3.87
N VAL A 85 2.86 -13.90 -4.87
CA VAL A 85 3.38 -15.28 -4.71
C VAL A 85 4.48 -15.33 -3.66
N GLN A 86 5.44 -14.40 -3.70
CA GLN A 86 6.51 -14.34 -2.70
C GLN A 86 6.00 -13.97 -1.31
N ALA A 87 5.06 -13.02 -1.21
CA ALA A 87 4.45 -12.66 0.07
C ALA A 87 3.72 -13.85 0.71
N ALA A 88 3.00 -14.65 -0.09
CA ALA A 88 2.35 -15.88 0.37
C ALA A 88 3.34 -16.92 0.89
N HIS A 89 4.46 -17.15 0.18
CA HIS A 89 5.53 -18.05 0.62
C HIS A 89 6.15 -17.62 1.97
N LEU A 90 6.23 -16.31 2.21
CA LEU A 90 6.76 -15.74 3.45
C LEU A 90 5.71 -15.56 4.56
N ASN A 91 4.45 -15.94 4.32
CA ASN A 91 3.30 -15.73 5.21
C ASN A 91 3.12 -14.25 5.63
N ILE A 92 3.40 -13.33 4.72
CA ILE A 92 3.22 -11.88 4.91
C ILE A 92 1.89 -11.46 4.26
N LYS A 93 1.10 -10.71 5.01
CA LYS A 93 -0.13 -10.07 4.52
C LYS A 93 0.21 -8.76 3.80
N VAL A 94 -0.58 -8.41 2.80
CA VAL A 94 -0.29 -7.28 1.94
C VAL A 94 -1.46 -6.29 1.93
N ASN A 95 -1.18 -5.01 2.24
CA ASN A 95 -2.04 -3.89 1.88
C ASN A 95 -1.63 -3.40 0.50
N ILE A 96 -2.54 -3.46 -0.46
CA ILE A 96 -2.34 -3.00 -1.84
C ILE A 96 -3.02 -1.64 -1.97
N GLU A 97 -2.24 -0.57 -2.10
CA GLU A 97 -2.76 0.73 -2.49
C GLU A 97 -2.96 0.79 -4.00
N LEU A 98 -4.20 1.03 -4.44
CA LEU A 98 -4.52 1.32 -5.83
C LEU A 98 -4.14 2.77 -6.11
N LYS A 99 -2.98 2.96 -6.75
CA LYS A 99 -2.40 4.27 -7.01
C LYS A 99 -2.98 4.86 -8.28
N VAL A 100 -3.52 6.06 -8.16
CA VAL A 100 -4.14 6.78 -9.29
C VAL A 100 -3.45 8.11 -9.49
N HIS A 101 -2.96 8.35 -10.69
CA HIS A 101 -2.39 9.62 -11.10
C HIS A 101 -3.25 10.26 -12.20
N SER A 102 -3.02 11.55 -12.47
CA SER A 102 -3.77 12.27 -13.50
C SER A 102 -3.68 11.60 -14.86
N GLY A 103 -4.86 11.22 -15.41
CA GLY A 103 -5.02 10.57 -16.71
C GLY A 103 -4.98 9.05 -16.66
N ASP A 104 -4.93 8.42 -15.48
CA ASP A 104 -5.08 6.97 -15.36
C ASP A 104 -6.54 6.53 -15.48
N ASN A 105 -6.74 5.31 -15.96
CA ASN A 105 -8.06 4.69 -16.01
C ASN A 105 -8.28 3.79 -14.80
N GLU A 106 -9.03 4.30 -13.82
CA GLU A 106 -9.30 3.62 -12.56
C GLU A 106 -10.03 2.28 -12.73
N THR A 107 -10.93 2.19 -13.70
CA THR A 107 -11.68 0.95 -13.96
C THR A 107 -10.76 -0.14 -14.48
N ILE A 108 -9.92 0.17 -15.47
CA ILE A 108 -8.94 -0.79 -15.99
C ILE A 108 -7.94 -1.20 -14.93
N LEU A 109 -7.47 -0.25 -14.10
CA LEU A 109 -6.58 -0.58 -12.96
C LEU A 109 -7.23 -1.62 -12.05
N CYS A 110 -8.47 -1.37 -11.63
CA CYS A 110 -9.20 -2.28 -10.74
C CYS A 110 -9.44 -3.66 -11.36
N GLU A 111 -9.86 -3.73 -12.64
CA GLU A 111 -10.07 -4.99 -13.36
C GLU A 111 -8.78 -5.82 -13.46
N ARG A 112 -7.65 -5.18 -13.79
CA ARG A 112 -6.36 -5.86 -13.90
C ARG A 112 -5.84 -6.35 -12.56
N VAL A 113 -5.95 -5.54 -11.51
CA VAL A 113 -5.55 -5.92 -10.15
C VAL A 113 -6.45 -7.04 -9.62
N ALA A 114 -7.77 -6.95 -9.80
CA ALA A 114 -8.70 -8.00 -9.39
C ALA A 114 -8.38 -9.33 -10.05
N HIS A 115 -8.11 -9.34 -11.36
CA HIS A 115 -7.72 -10.55 -12.09
C HIS A 115 -6.44 -11.22 -11.55
N VAL A 116 -5.44 -10.42 -11.14
CA VAL A 116 -4.22 -10.95 -10.51
C VAL A 116 -4.55 -11.55 -9.14
N ILE A 117 -5.33 -10.85 -8.33
CA ILE A 117 -5.70 -11.29 -6.97
C ILE A 117 -6.46 -12.62 -7.01
N GLU A 118 -7.45 -12.76 -7.91
CA GLU A 118 -8.24 -13.98 -8.05
C GLU A 118 -7.38 -15.22 -8.36
N LYS A 119 -6.27 -15.03 -9.08
CA LYS A 119 -5.36 -16.10 -9.45
C LYS A 119 -4.31 -16.44 -8.40
N ALA A 120 -3.90 -15.46 -7.60
CA ALA A 120 -2.67 -15.56 -6.80
C ALA A 120 -2.90 -15.72 -5.30
N CYS A 121 -4.10 -15.42 -4.73
CA CYS A 121 -4.18 -15.13 -3.31
C CYS A 121 -5.31 -15.76 -2.54
N GLN A 122 -5.06 -15.97 -1.23
CA GLN A 122 -6.10 -16.21 -0.23
C GLN A 122 -6.66 -14.87 0.27
N PRO A 123 -8.00 -14.68 0.28
CA PRO A 123 -8.65 -13.40 0.61
C PRO A 123 -8.23 -12.77 1.94
N ASN A 124 -8.02 -13.60 2.97
CA ASN A 124 -7.71 -13.15 4.33
C ASN A 124 -6.28 -12.61 4.53
N THR A 125 -5.47 -12.62 3.48
CA THR A 125 -4.08 -12.12 3.50
C THR A 125 -3.95 -10.75 2.85
N LEU A 126 -5.07 -10.17 2.38
CA LEU A 126 -5.08 -8.92 1.63
C LEU A 126 -5.95 -7.85 2.28
N LEU A 127 -5.52 -6.61 2.09
CA LEU A 127 -6.29 -5.39 2.27
C LEU A 127 -6.09 -4.54 1.02
N LEU A 128 -7.17 -3.98 0.48
CA LEU A 128 -7.10 -3.01 -0.62
C LEU A 128 -7.27 -1.61 -0.05
N SER A 129 -6.50 -0.66 -0.52
CA SER A 129 -6.67 0.73 -0.10
C SER A 129 -6.53 1.69 -1.28
N SER A 130 -7.16 2.84 -1.19
CA SER A 130 -7.02 3.92 -2.17
C SER A 130 -7.50 5.26 -1.62
N PHE A 131 -6.96 6.35 -2.19
CA PHE A 131 -7.54 7.69 -2.09
C PHE A 131 -8.74 7.88 -3.01
N SER A 132 -8.88 7.03 -4.04
CA SER A 132 -9.98 7.09 -5.00
C SER A 132 -11.19 6.30 -4.50
N GLU A 133 -12.30 7.00 -4.28
CA GLU A 133 -13.60 6.39 -4.00
C GLU A 133 -14.08 5.52 -5.19
N THR A 134 -13.76 5.92 -6.43
CA THR A 134 -14.08 5.15 -7.64
C THR A 134 -13.37 3.80 -7.64
N CYS A 135 -12.07 3.77 -7.33
CA CYS A 135 -11.35 2.51 -7.20
C CYS A 135 -11.95 1.60 -6.13
N LEU A 136 -12.28 2.17 -4.96
CA LEU A 136 -12.87 1.38 -3.87
C LEU A 136 -14.26 0.84 -4.24
N ALA A 137 -15.09 1.61 -4.96
CA ALA A 137 -16.39 1.17 -5.46
C ALA A 137 -16.24 0.04 -6.51
N ASN A 138 -15.30 0.17 -7.44
CA ASN A 138 -14.99 -0.87 -8.41
C ASN A 138 -14.52 -2.16 -7.71
N MET A 139 -13.60 -2.05 -6.73
CA MET A 139 -13.11 -3.21 -5.99
C MET A 139 -14.18 -3.81 -5.07
N GLN A 140 -15.14 -3.02 -4.57
CA GLN A 140 -16.29 -3.54 -3.84
C GLN A 140 -17.15 -4.45 -4.73
N SER A 141 -17.29 -4.11 -6.00
CA SER A 141 -18.07 -4.90 -6.97
C SER A 141 -17.29 -6.13 -7.46
N LEU A 142 -15.99 -5.97 -7.76
CA LEU A 142 -15.14 -7.03 -8.31
C LEU A 142 -14.74 -8.06 -7.24
N LEU A 143 -14.34 -7.60 -6.05
CA LEU A 143 -13.82 -8.43 -4.97
C LEU A 143 -14.51 -8.11 -3.63
N PRO A 144 -15.83 -8.35 -3.50
CA PRO A 144 -16.62 -7.96 -2.32
C PRO A 144 -16.12 -8.57 -1.00
N HIS A 145 -15.45 -9.71 -1.07
CA HIS A 145 -14.93 -10.45 0.07
C HIS A 145 -13.55 -9.98 0.56
N ILE A 146 -12.87 -9.11 -0.18
CA ILE A 146 -11.58 -8.53 0.26
C ILE A 146 -11.87 -7.26 1.08
N ALA A 147 -11.20 -7.16 2.24
CA ALA A 147 -11.26 -5.96 3.08
C ALA A 147 -10.76 -4.72 2.35
N ARG A 148 -11.40 -3.58 2.58
CA ARG A 148 -11.04 -2.28 1.96
C ARG A 148 -10.81 -1.21 3.01
N GLY A 149 -9.86 -0.32 2.74
CA GLY A 149 -9.56 0.88 3.51
C GLY A 149 -9.60 2.13 2.63
N ILE A 150 -10.18 3.20 3.15
CA ILE A 150 -10.16 4.51 2.48
C ILE A 150 -9.05 5.38 3.04
N LEU A 151 -8.26 6.01 2.16
CA LEU A 151 -7.18 6.91 2.55
C LEU A 151 -7.63 8.36 2.54
N PHE A 152 -7.23 9.10 3.57
CA PHE A 152 -7.42 10.53 3.67
C PHE A 152 -6.12 11.23 4.08
N GLU A 153 -5.65 12.18 3.31
CA GLU A 153 -4.56 13.04 3.75
C GLU A 153 -5.02 13.91 4.94
N LYS A 154 -6.20 14.51 4.82
CA LYS A 154 -6.91 15.21 5.88
C LYS A 154 -8.30 14.63 5.98
N LEU A 155 -8.70 14.18 7.17
CA LEU A 155 -10.02 13.59 7.38
C LEU A 155 -11.11 14.67 7.15
N PRO A 156 -11.98 14.51 6.15
CA PRO A 156 -13.06 15.49 5.90
C PRO A 156 -14.17 15.36 6.95
N ALA A 157 -14.96 16.42 7.14
CA ALA A 157 -16.04 16.41 8.11
C ALA A 157 -17.10 15.33 7.83
N HIS A 158 -17.30 14.98 6.58
CA HIS A 158 -18.30 14.00 6.11
C HIS A 158 -17.71 12.61 5.79
N TRP A 159 -16.52 12.27 6.34
CA TRP A 159 -15.80 11.03 6.06
C TRP A 159 -16.64 9.75 6.24
N GLN A 160 -17.63 9.78 7.12
CA GLN A 160 -18.48 8.61 7.40
C GLN A 160 -19.33 8.20 6.20
N SER A 161 -19.80 9.17 5.40
CA SER A 161 -20.63 8.87 4.22
C SER A 161 -19.92 7.98 3.20
N PRO A 162 -18.75 8.34 2.64
CA PRO A 162 -18.03 7.44 1.74
C PRO A 162 -17.59 6.14 2.42
N ALA A 163 -17.20 6.18 3.70
CA ALA A 163 -16.81 4.97 4.42
C ALA A 163 -17.92 3.92 4.50
N GLN A 164 -19.17 4.36 4.75
CA GLN A 164 -20.35 3.50 4.78
C GLN A 164 -20.75 3.02 3.38
N GLN A 165 -20.84 3.94 2.40
CA GLN A 165 -21.23 3.60 1.02
C GLN A 165 -20.28 2.57 0.38
N LEU A 166 -18.99 2.70 0.64
CA LEU A 166 -17.94 1.80 0.12
C LEU A 166 -17.73 0.55 0.97
N ASN A 167 -18.47 0.43 2.09
CA ASN A 167 -18.36 -0.69 3.03
C ASN A 167 -16.89 -0.99 3.39
N VAL A 168 -16.13 0.07 3.72
CA VAL A 168 -14.72 -0.10 4.11
C VAL A 168 -14.61 -0.60 5.55
N THR A 169 -13.54 -1.32 5.85
CA THR A 169 -13.26 -1.85 7.19
C THR A 169 -12.32 -0.96 7.99
N SER A 170 -11.54 -0.12 7.29
CA SER A 170 -10.54 0.74 7.92
C SER A 170 -10.47 2.14 7.29
N ILE A 171 -10.09 3.09 8.13
CA ILE A 171 -9.82 4.49 7.75
C ILE A 171 -8.31 4.71 7.89
N HIS A 172 -7.67 5.12 6.81
CA HIS A 172 -6.23 5.38 6.79
C HIS A 172 -6.00 6.89 6.75
N CYS A 173 -5.28 7.43 7.73
CA CYS A 173 -5.07 8.86 7.86
C CYS A 173 -3.58 9.23 7.82
N HIS A 174 -3.26 10.34 7.15
CA HIS A 174 -1.93 10.93 7.28
C HIS A 174 -1.74 11.40 8.72
N HIS A 175 -0.76 10.82 9.41
CA HIS A 175 -0.59 10.95 10.86
C HIS A 175 -0.43 12.40 11.37
N ARG A 176 0.04 13.34 10.53
CA ARG A 176 0.24 14.74 10.93
C ARG A 176 -1.07 15.51 11.02
N HIS A 177 -2.08 15.09 10.26
CA HIS A 177 -3.37 15.77 10.17
C HIS A 177 -4.44 15.14 11.07
N LEU A 178 -4.17 13.97 11.65
CA LEU A 178 -5.07 13.30 12.58
C LEU A 178 -5.00 13.94 13.97
N THR A 179 -6.16 14.30 14.54
CA THR A 179 -6.33 14.75 15.92
C THR A 179 -6.85 13.63 16.82
N LEU A 180 -6.68 13.77 18.15
CA LEU A 180 -7.22 12.82 19.13
C LEU A 180 -8.74 12.66 18.99
N LEU A 181 -9.46 13.78 18.82
CA LEU A 181 -10.92 13.75 18.69
C LEU A 181 -11.36 12.97 17.45
N GLN A 182 -10.70 13.17 16.31
CA GLN A 182 -10.97 12.41 15.08
C GLN A 182 -10.68 10.92 15.26
N ALA A 183 -9.57 10.56 15.92
CA ALA A 183 -9.25 9.17 16.23
C ALA A 183 -10.35 8.53 17.07
N GLN A 184 -10.82 9.21 18.12
CA GLN A 184 -11.92 8.74 18.95
C GLN A 184 -13.23 8.59 18.17
N GLN A 185 -13.56 9.53 17.27
CA GLN A 185 -14.74 9.45 16.41
C GLN A 185 -14.68 8.24 15.47
N ILE A 186 -13.54 7.98 14.84
CA ILE A 186 -13.36 6.82 13.96
C ILE A 186 -13.53 5.52 14.74
N LYS A 187 -12.90 5.42 15.91
CA LYS A 187 -12.99 4.21 16.76
C LYS A 187 -14.41 4.02 17.30
N ALA A 188 -15.10 5.09 17.72
CA ALA A 188 -16.49 5.04 18.19
C ALA A 188 -17.46 4.61 17.08
N ALA A 189 -17.16 4.92 15.81
CA ALA A 189 -17.94 4.48 14.66
C ALA A 189 -17.64 3.01 14.23
N GLY A 190 -16.75 2.30 14.93
CA GLY A 190 -16.46 0.88 14.72
C GLY A 190 -15.41 0.57 13.66
N TYR A 191 -14.75 1.57 13.07
CA TYR A 191 -13.71 1.35 12.06
C TYR A 191 -12.36 1.05 12.70
N GLN A 192 -11.54 0.27 12.00
CA GLN A 192 -10.12 0.23 12.26
C GLN A 192 -9.47 1.54 11.79
N LEU A 193 -8.48 2.02 12.54
CA LEU A 193 -7.79 3.26 12.25
C LEU A 193 -6.31 2.98 12.00
N TYR A 194 -5.84 3.32 10.80
CA TYR A 194 -4.45 3.17 10.41
C TYR A 194 -3.82 4.52 10.10
N CYS A 195 -2.51 4.65 10.30
CA CYS A 195 -1.80 5.90 10.06
C CYS A 195 -0.54 5.72 9.22
N TYR A 196 -0.35 6.60 8.25
CA TYR A 196 0.82 6.68 7.37
C TYR A 196 1.46 8.09 7.37
N THR A 197 2.72 8.30 7.02
CA THR A 197 3.83 7.39 7.16
C THR A 197 4.54 7.76 8.44
N VAL A 198 4.59 6.83 9.40
CA VAL A 198 4.98 7.11 10.80
C VAL A 198 6.39 6.59 11.05
N ASN A 199 7.40 7.45 10.90
CA ASN A 199 8.81 7.09 11.06
C ASN A 199 9.42 7.47 12.43
N SER A 200 8.61 8.08 13.32
CA SER A 200 9.04 8.51 14.65
C SER A 200 8.46 7.61 15.75
N PRO A 201 9.31 6.97 16.59
CA PRO A 201 8.85 6.15 17.72
C PRO A 201 7.94 6.90 18.69
N ARG A 202 8.26 8.18 18.95
CA ARG A 202 7.45 9.05 19.83
C ARG A 202 6.06 9.28 19.22
N ARG A 203 5.99 9.47 17.90
CA ARG A 203 4.70 9.65 17.22
C ARG A 203 3.92 8.35 17.20
N ALA A 204 4.55 7.22 16.92
CA ALA A 204 3.92 5.90 16.98
C ALA A 204 3.30 5.62 18.36
N ALA A 205 4.05 5.83 19.44
CA ALA A 205 3.57 5.67 20.82
C ALA A 205 2.39 6.61 21.15
N ARG A 206 2.37 7.84 20.61
CA ARG A 206 1.21 8.75 20.77
C ARG A 206 -0.01 8.23 20.04
N LEU A 207 0.14 7.79 18.79
CA LEU A 207 -0.95 7.27 17.97
C LEU A 207 -1.55 5.99 18.57
N ALA A 208 -0.73 5.09 19.12
CA ALA A 208 -1.19 3.91 19.85
C ALA A 208 -2.10 4.29 21.04
N ARG A 209 -1.74 5.34 21.81
CA ARG A 209 -2.59 5.86 22.89
C ARG A 209 -3.89 6.49 22.40
N TRP A 210 -3.97 6.90 21.14
CA TRP A 210 -5.18 7.41 20.51
C TRP A 210 -6.08 6.29 19.95
N GLY A 211 -5.65 5.02 20.06
CA GLY A 211 -6.39 3.87 19.56
C GLY A 211 -6.13 3.57 18.08
N VAL A 212 -5.00 4.03 17.52
CA VAL A 212 -4.58 3.63 16.18
C VAL A 212 -4.19 2.16 16.21
N ASP A 213 -4.78 1.36 15.33
CA ASP A 213 -4.64 -0.10 15.31
C ASP A 213 -3.39 -0.55 14.53
N MET A 214 -2.98 0.20 13.49
CA MET A 214 -1.81 -0.10 12.66
C MET A 214 -1.15 1.19 12.16
N ILE A 215 0.15 1.14 11.97
CA ILE A 215 0.91 2.21 11.31
C ILE A 215 1.70 1.67 10.13
N PHE A 216 1.80 2.47 9.06
CA PHE A 216 2.73 2.27 7.95
C PHE A 216 4.00 3.06 8.21
N THR A 217 5.16 2.44 8.02
CA THR A 217 6.47 3.03 8.33
C THR A 217 7.56 2.53 7.39
N ASP A 218 8.45 3.45 6.96
CA ASP A 218 9.67 3.11 6.21
C ASP A 218 10.80 2.65 7.15
N LYS A 219 10.60 2.76 8.47
CA LYS A 219 11.63 2.51 9.49
C LYS A 219 11.14 1.58 10.61
N PRO A 220 10.63 0.37 10.28
CA PRO A 220 10.05 -0.53 11.27
C PRO A 220 11.05 -0.93 12.37
N GLN A 221 12.36 -1.02 12.07
CA GLN A 221 13.40 -1.30 13.05
C GLN A 221 13.48 -0.27 14.19
N ASN A 222 12.95 0.94 13.98
CA ASN A 222 12.92 2.00 14.99
C ASN A 222 11.63 1.98 15.83
N ILE A 223 10.63 1.20 15.41
CA ILE A 223 9.33 1.14 16.06
C ILE A 223 9.25 -0.16 16.85
N LYS A 224 9.18 -0.05 18.19
CA LYS A 224 8.93 -1.22 19.04
C LYS A 224 7.50 -1.71 18.83
N THR A 225 7.33 -2.95 18.41
CA THR A 225 6.01 -3.60 18.36
C THR A 225 5.55 -3.95 19.77
N SER A 226 4.26 -3.81 20.03
CA SER A 226 3.65 -4.03 21.37
C SER A 226 3.73 -5.47 21.88
N GLY A 227 4.49 -6.34 21.26
CA GLY A 227 4.71 -7.73 21.66
C GLY A 227 6.11 -8.01 22.20
N GLN A 228 6.94 -6.99 22.42
CA GLN A 228 8.30 -7.12 22.96
C GLN A 228 8.50 -6.38 24.31
N LEU A 229 7.45 -6.28 25.13
CA LEU A 229 7.54 -5.88 26.54
C LEU A 229 7.25 -7.08 27.43
#